data_331a20bc06e6692971d86b77a028a4d6
#
_entry.id   331a20bc06e6692971d86b77a028a4d6
#
_cell.length_a   1.000
_cell.length_b   1.000
_cell.length_c   1.000
_cell.angle_alpha   90.00
_cell.angle_beta   90.00
_cell.angle_gamma   90.00
#
_symmetry.space_group_name_H-M   'P 1'
#
loop_
_entity.id
_entity.type
_entity.pdbx_description
1 polymer ?
#
loop_
_entity_poly.entity_id
_entity_poly.type
_entity_poly.pdbx_seq_one_letter_code
_entity_poly.pdbx_strand_id
1 'polypeptide(L)'
;MQPHLNSLAVAVRHEIERPNRRIESVYFMDAGIASVVAVQADKTQVEVGLVGPEGMTGTAVVLGGDQTPHSTYIQVAGEAQWIKADQLRKAMKASDSLRALLLKYVQTFMVQTTHTAIANARAHIDQRLARWILMAQDRTGNKMLPLTHEFLALMLGVRRPGVTEALQSLKRQKLIETGRNKIFVVNRNGIEKMAGPSYGVPEKEYRRLIG
;
A
#
# COMPACT_ATOMS: atom_id res chain seq x y z
N MET A 1 22.16 5.09 -10.40
CA MET A 1 20.71 5.16 -10.59
C MET A 1 20.20 6.59 -10.74
N GLN A 2 20.70 7.53 -9.94
CA GLN A 2 20.28 8.95 -9.95
C GLN A 2 20.14 9.62 -11.33
N PRO A 3 21.05 9.48 -12.31
CA PRO A 3 20.93 10.18 -13.59
C PRO A 3 19.75 9.73 -14.47
N HIS A 4 19.02 8.67 -14.08
CA HIS A 4 17.86 8.14 -14.82
C HIS A 4 16.54 8.30 -14.06
N LEU A 5 16.57 8.85 -12.85
CA LEU A 5 15.38 9.12 -12.07
C LEU A 5 14.75 10.44 -12.50
N ASN A 6 13.44 10.43 -12.66
CA ASN A 6 12.64 11.59 -13.01
C ASN A 6 11.56 11.80 -11.94
N SER A 7 11.40 13.02 -11.47
CA SER A 7 10.37 13.38 -10.51
C SER A 7 9.02 13.55 -11.17
N LEU A 8 7.95 13.12 -10.48
CA LEU A 8 6.58 13.25 -10.94
C LEU A 8 5.64 13.47 -9.74
N ALA A 9 4.83 14.52 -9.82
CA ALA A 9 3.68 14.66 -8.93
C ALA A 9 2.59 13.67 -9.37
N VAL A 10 2.12 12.84 -8.45
CA VAL A 10 1.14 11.77 -8.72
C VAL A 10 -0.20 12.09 -8.10
N ALA A 11 -1.23 12.19 -8.93
CA ALA A 11 -2.59 12.48 -8.50
C ALA A 11 -3.35 11.20 -8.09
N VAL A 12 -4.38 11.36 -7.25
CA VAL A 12 -5.29 10.25 -6.89
C VAL A 12 -5.89 9.63 -8.16
N ARG A 13 -5.96 8.30 -8.20
CA ARG A 13 -6.40 7.48 -9.33
C ARG A 13 -5.43 7.46 -10.53
N HIS A 14 -4.25 8.08 -10.43
CA HIS A 14 -3.23 7.88 -11.46
C HIS A 14 -2.86 6.40 -11.50
N GLU A 15 -3.07 5.78 -12.66
CA GLU A 15 -2.83 4.34 -12.87
C GLU A 15 -1.35 4.14 -13.22
N ILE A 16 -0.66 3.33 -12.41
CA ILE A 16 0.77 3.02 -12.52
C ILE A 16 0.97 1.70 -13.27
N GLU A 17 0.19 0.68 -12.92
CA GLU A 17 0.28 -0.65 -13.53
C GLU A 17 -1.11 -1.15 -13.89
N ARG A 18 -1.21 -1.75 -15.09
CA ARG A 18 -2.44 -2.37 -15.60
C ARG A 18 -2.31 -3.89 -15.64
N PRO A 19 -3.39 -4.62 -15.33
CA PRO A 19 -3.37 -6.08 -15.39
C PRO A 19 -2.92 -6.59 -16.77
N ASN A 20 -1.96 -7.51 -16.74
CA ASN A 20 -1.44 -8.19 -17.93
C ASN A 20 -0.92 -7.24 -19.03
N ARG A 21 -0.45 -6.06 -18.63
CA ARG A 21 0.25 -5.12 -19.50
C ARG A 21 1.71 -5.01 -19.08
N ARG A 22 2.57 -4.76 -20.06
CA ARG A 22 3.99 -4.56 -19.82
C ARG A 22 4.20 -3.37 -18.89
N ILE A 23 5.02 -3.57 -17.85
CA ILE A 23 5.46 -2.53 -16.92
C ILE A 23 6.61 -1.78 -17.58
N GLU A 24 6.35 -0.58 -18.04
CA GLU A 24 7.35 0.26 -18.73
C GLU A 24 8.23 1.02 -17.75
N SER A 25 7.68 1.39 -16.60
CA SER A 25 8.37 2.19 -15.58
C SER A 25 8.04 1.68 -14.18
N VAL A 26 8.97 1.88 -13.26
CA VAL A 26 8.79 1.64 -11.83
C VAL A 26 8.87 2.96 -11.09
N TYR A 27 8.14 3.07 -9.98
CA TYR A 27 8.02 4.29 -9.19
C TYR A 27 8.49 4.04 -7.77
N PHE A 28 9.38 4.88 -7.29
CA PHE A 28 9.79 4.99 -5.89
C PHE A 28 9.00 6.15 -5.30
N MET A 29 8.20 5.88 -4.29
CA MET A 29 7.36 6.92 -3.70
C MET A 29 8.18 7.81 -2.77
N ASP A 30 8.11 9.13 -2.97
CA ASP A 30 8.68 10.11 -2.01
C ASP A 30 7.60 10.55 -1.00
N ALA A 31 6.34 10.58 -1.45
CA ALA A 31 5.17 10.88 -0.64
C ALA A 31 3.92 10.23 -1.23
N GLY A 32 2.86 10.12 -0.44
CA GLY A 32 1.60 9.53 -0.88
C GLY A 32 1.56 8.00 -0.74
N ILE A 33 0.55 7.38 -1.33
CA ILE A 33 0.32 5.92 -1.25
C ILE A 33 -0.15 5.40 -2.60
N ALA A 34 0.49 4.35 -3.09
CA ALA A 34 -0.02 3.51 -4.17
C ALA A 34 -0.63 2.22 -3.60
N SER A 35 -1.79 1.84 -4.12
CA SER A 35 -2.47 0.58 -3.80
C SER A 35 -2.22 -0.46 -4.88
N VAL A 36 -1.81 -1.65 -4.47
CA VAL A 36 -1.75 -2.83 -5.33
C VAL A 36 -3.05 -3.62 -5.14
N VAL A 37 -3.79 -3.80 -6.23
CA VAL A 37 -5.14 -4.35 -6.23
C VAL A 37 -5.20 -5.61 -7.06
N ALA A 38 -5.61 -6.72 -6.45
CA ALA A 38 -5.95 -7.94 -7.17
C ALA A 38 -7.31 -7.78 -7.85
N VAL A 39 -7.38 -8.18 -9.11
CA VAL A 39 -8.59 -8.10 -9.95
C VAL A 39 -8.99 -9.51 -10.34
N GLN A 40 -10.21 -9.92 -10.01
CA GLN A 40 -10.77 -11.21 -10.40
C GLN A 40 -11.43 -11.14 -11.79
N ALA A 41 -11.75 -12.29 -12.37
CA ALA A 41 -12.37 -12.38 -13.69
C ALA A 41 -13.75 -11.69 -13.76
N ASP A 42 -14.50 -11.66 -12.65
CA ASP A 42 -15.78 -10.97 -12.50
C ASP A 42 -15.61 -9.45 -12.22
N LYS A 43 -14.38 -8.93 -12.34
CA LYS A 43 -13.98 -7.55 -12.03
C LYS A 43 -14.08 -7.17 -10.55
N THR A 44 -14.31 -8.11 -9.65
CA THR A 44 -14.17 -7.87 -8.21
C THR A 44 -12.73 -7.49 -7.90
N GLN A 45 -12.56 -6.48 -7.08
CA GLN A 45 -11.27 -5.92 -6.72
C GLN A 45 -11.08 -5.93 -5.21
N VAL A 46 -9.86 -6.25 -4.79
CA VAL A 46 -9.45 -6.14 -3.38
C VAL A 46 -8.00 -5.68 -3.30
N GLU A 47 -7.73 -4.76 -2.39
CA GLU A 47 -6.37 -4.34 -2.12
C GLU A 47 -5.59 -5.47 -1.45
N VAL A 48 -4.40 -5.75 -1.98
CA VAL A 48 -3.50 -6.78 -1.44
C VAL A 48 -2.27 -6.18 -0.78
N GLY A 49 -1.91 -4.95 -1.10
CA GLY A 49 -0.77 -4.27 -0.51
C GLY A 49 -0.74 -2.77 -0.76
N LEU A 50 0.00 -2.06 0.09
CA LEU A 50 0.27 -0.63 0.01
C LEU A 50 1.76 -0.39 -0.25
N VAL A 51 2.04 0.59 -1.08
CA VAL A 51 3.39 1.12 -1.33
C VAL A 51 3.39 2.60 -0.98
N GLY A 52 4.27 3.01 -0.10
CA GLY A 52 4.50 4.39 0.30
C GLY A 52 5.98 4.77 0.17
N PRO A 53 6.43 5.80 0.90
CA PRO A 53 7.84 6.28 0.84
C PRO A 53 8.87 5.22 1.18
N GLU A 54 8.46 4.15 1.84
CA GLU A 54 9.32 3.00 2.16
C GLU A 54 9.60 2.07 0.98
N GLY A 55 8.98 2.32 -0.21
CA GLY A 55 8.98 1.29 -1.23
C GLY A 55 8.85 1.75 -2.67
N MET A 56 8.60 0.76 -3.52
CA MET A 56 8.47 0.94 -4.97
C MET A 56 7.34 0.09 -5.55
N THR A 57 6.80 0.53 -6.68
CA THR A 57 5.96 -0.30 -7.55
C THR A 57 6.81 -1.16 -8.48
N GLY A 58 6.22 -2.05 -9.26
CA GLY A 58 6.95 -2.85 -10.23
C GLY A 58 7.77 -3.99 -9.62
N THR A 59 7.32 -4.59 -8.53
CA THR A 59 8.01 -5.74 -7.90
C THR A 59 8.26 -6.89 -8.89
N ALA A 60 7.37 -7.09 -9.87
CA ALA A 60 7.58 -8.06 -10.94
C ALA A 60 8.86 -7.79 -11.74
N VAL A 61 9.20 -6.52 -11.98
CA VAL A 61 10.44 -6.13 -12.70
C VAL A 61 11.68 -6.54 -11.92
N VAL A 62 11.67 -6.39 -10.60
CA VAL A 62 12.77 -6.82 -9.70
C VAL A 62 12.94 -8.34 -9.74
N LEU A 63 11.84 -9.08 -9.84
CA LEU A 63 11.83 -10.54 -9.92
C LEU A 63 12.13 -11.09 -11.34
N GLY A 64 12.36 -10.23 -12.33
CA GLY A 64 12.66 -10.63 -13.70
C GLY A 64 11.45 -10.75 -14.63
N GLY A 65 10.24 -10.52 -14.12
CA GLY A 65 9.02 -10.41 -14.93
C GLY A 65 8.89 -9.05 -15.62
N ASP A 66 7.92 -8.92 -16.51
CA ASP A 66 7.64 -7.67 -17.22
C ASP A 66 6.17 -7.24 -17.15
N GLN A 67 5.32 -8.02 -16.49
CA GLN A 67 3.88 -7.75 -16.31
C GLN A 67 3.37 -8.37 -15.00
N THR A 68 2.20 -7.95 -14.56
CA THR A 68 1.49 -8.46 -13.39
C THR A 68 0.00 -8.61 -13.69
N PRO A 69 -0.72 -9.55 -13.07
CA PRO A 69 -2.19 -9.62 -13.16
C PRO A 69 -2.89 -8.57 -12.28
N HIS A 70 -2.13 -7.79 -11.51
CA HIS A 70 -2.66 -6.79 -10.59
C HIS A 70 -2.73 -5.40 -11.25
N SER A 71 -3.60 -4.56 -10.69
CA SER A 71 -3.62 -3.12 -10.97
C SER A 71 -2.89 -2.39 -9.84
N THR A 72 -2.13 -1.35 -10.18
CA THR A 72 -1.52 -0.45 -9.19
C THR A 72 -1.89 0.98 -9.53
N TYR A 73 -2.45 1.72 -8.57
CA TYR A 73 -2.84 3.12 -8.76
C TYR A 73 -2.62 3.95 -7.48
N ILE A 74 -2.50 5.27 -7.66
CA ILE A 74 -2.32 6.21 -6.56
C ILE A 74 -3.62 6.37 -5.79
N GLN A 75 -3.56 6.12 -4.50
CA GLN A 75 -4.66 6.26 -3.57
C GLN A 75 -4.60 7.57 -2.77
N VAL A 76 -3.40 7.94 -2.33
CA VAL A 76 -3.13 9.23 -1.70
C VAL A 76 -2.13 9.95 -2.58
N ALA A 77 -2.51 11.15 -3.06
CA ALA A 77 -1.65 11.97 -3.90
C ALA A 77 -0.32 12.28 -3.21
N GLY A 78 0.73 12.42 -4.00
CA GLY A 78 2.06 12.70 -3.49
C GLY A 78 3.06 12.94 -4.61
N GLU A 79 4.29 12.54 -4.36
CA GLU A 79 5.41 12.66 -5.28
C GLU A 79 6.12 11.32 -5.41
N ALA A 80 6.68 11.06 -6.57
CA ALA A 80 7.43 9.84 -6.84
C ALA A 80 8.62 10.12 -7.77
N GLN A 81 9.67 9.34 -7.62
CA GLN A 81 10.73 9.22 -8.60
C GLN A 81 10.43 8.00 -9.46
N TRP A 82 10.51 8.14 -10.77
CA TRP A 82 10.31 7.01 -11.67
C TRP A 82 11.50 6.76 -12.57
N ILE A 83 11.67 5.53 -12.98
CA ILE A 83 12.70 5.07 -13.89
C ILE A 83 12.12 4.04 -14.87
N LYS A 84 12.59 4.01 -16.10
CA LYS A 84 12.22 2.96 -17.06
C LYS A 84 12.62 1.58 -16.52
N ALA A 85 11.77 0.58 -16.68
CA ALA A 85 12.01 -0.78 -16.20
C ALA A 85 13.33 -1.37 -16.74
N ASP A 86 13.66 -1.10 -18.01
CA ASP A 86 14.90 -1.59 -18.61
C ASP A 86 16.15 -0.90 -18.01
N GLN A 87 16.04 0.36 -17.60
CA GLN A 87 17.13 1.07 -16.91
C GLN A 87 17.33 0.51 -15.50
N LEU A 88 16.22 0.21 -14.79
CA LEU A 88 16.31 -0.45 -13.49
C LEU A 88 16.99 -1.82 -13.61
N ARG A 89 16.62 -2.64 -14.60
CA ARG A 89 17.27 -3.94 -14.83
C ARG A 89 18.77 -3.80 -15.09
N LYS A 90 19.18 -2.80 -15.88
CA LYS A 90 20.60 -2.51 -16.11
C LYS A 90 21.30 -2.09 -14.82
N ALA A 91 20.70 -1.22 -14.02
CA ALA A 91 21.24 -0.79 -12.74
C ALA A 91 21.40 -1.97 -11.76
N MET A 92 20.40 -2.87 -11.67
CA MET A 92 20.47 -4.07 -10.84
C MET A 92 21.57 -5.06 -11.30
N LYS A 93 21.83 -5.17 -12.61
CA LYS A 93 22.94 -5.98 -13.13
C LYS A 93 24.30 -5.36 -12.81
N ALA A 94 24.40 -4.05 -12.75
CA ALA A 94 25.62 -3.31 -12.48
C ALA A 94 25.93 -3.14 -10.98
N SER A 95 24.97 -3.42 -10.09
CA SER A 95 25.11 -3.21 -8.64
C SER A 95 24.43 -4.33 -7.85
N ASP A 96 25.25 -5.21 -7.28
CA ASP A 96 24.78 -6.29 -6.41
C ASP A 96 24.10 -5.77 -5.13
N SER A 97 24.59 -4.66 -4.57
CA SER A 97 23.99 -4.03 -3.39
C SER A 97 22.59 -3.49 -3.69
N LEU A 98 22.40 -2.82 -4.82
CA LEU A 98 21.08 -2.38 -5.25
C LEU A 98 20.15 -3.58 -5.47
N ARG A 99 20.61 -4.60 -6.17
CA ARG A 99 19.83 -5.81 -6.41
C ARG A 99 19.42 -6.46 -5.09
N ALA A 100 20.35 -6.63 -4.16
CA ALA A 100 20.08 -7.21 -2.85
C ALA A 100 19.05 -6.38 -2.05
N LEU A 101 19.17 -5.05 -2.06
CA LEU A 101 18.22 -4.16 -1.39
C LEU A 101 16.80 -4.30 -1.97
N LEU A 102 16.66 -4.28 -3.29
CA LEU A 102 15.36 -4.39 -3.94
C LEU A 102 14.71 -5.78 -3.71
N LEU A 103 15.51 -6.85 -3.69
CA LEU A 103 15.01 -8.19 -3.34
C LEU A 103 14.55 -8.26 -1.89
N LYS A 104 15.26 -7.64 -0.93
CA LYS A 104 14.79 -7.51 0.46
C LYS A 104 13.47 -6.75 0.53
N TYR A 105 13.33 -5.66 -0.23
CA TYR A 105 12.05 -4.94 -0.31
C TYR A 105 10.92 -5.84 -0.84
N VAL A 106 11.15 -6.60 -1.91
CA VAL A 106 10.15 -7.56 -2.40
C VAL A 106 9.76 -8.55 -1.32
N GLN A 107 10.71 -9.06 -0.53
CA GLN A 107 10.42 -9.93 0.61
C GLN A 107 9.50 -9.24 1.63
N THR A 108 9.76 -7.97 1.98
CA THR A 108 8.88 -7.24 2.92
C THR A 108 7.48 -7.06 2.36
N PHE A 109 7.37 -6.78 1.07
CA PHE A 109 6.07 -6.67 0.40
C PHE A 109 5.32 -8.00 0.39
N MET A 110 5.99 -9.13 0.16
CA MET A 110 5.39 -10.47 0.27
C MET A 110 4.88 -10.75 1.69
N VAL A 111 5.61 -10.38 2.73
CA VAL A 111 5.15 -10.49 4.11
C VAL A 111 3.93 -9.61 4.35
N GLN A 112 3.90 -8.38 3.84
CA GLN A 112 2.74 -7.50 3.93
C GLN A 112 1.49 -8.13 3.28
N THR A 113 1.61 -8.67 2.06
CA THR A 113 0.48 -9.31 1.35
C THR A 113 0.01 -10.58 2.05
N THR A 114 0.92 -11.39 2.59
CA THR A 114 0.58 -12.58 3.39
C THR A 114 -0.23 -12.18 4.63
N HIS A 115 0.19 -11.14 5.35
CA HIS A 115 -0.56 -10.65 6.51
C HIS A 115 -1.89 -9.97 6.14
N THR A 116 -1.99 -9.40 4.94
CA THR A 116 -3.26 -8.92 4.39
C THR A 116 -4.21 -10.10 4.16
N ALA A 117 -3.73 -11.20 3.60
CA ALA A 117 -4.54 -12.42 3.41
C ALA A 117 -5.01 -13.02 4.75
N ILE A 118 -4.14 -13.08 5.75
CA ILE A 118 -4.50 -13.55 7.11
C ILE A 118 -5.59 -12.64 7.72
N ALA A 119 -5.40 -11.31 7.65
CA ALA A 119 -6.37 -10.35 8.17
C ALA A 119 -7.72 -10.49 7.46
N ASN A 120 -7.73 -10.64 6.13
CA ASN A 120 -8.95 -10.82 5.35
C ASN A 120 -9.70 -12.11 5.72
N ALA A 121 -8.96 -13.19 6.06
CA ALA A 121 -9.55 -14.48 6.40
C ALA A 121 -10.05 -14.58 7.86
N ARG A 122 -9.45 -13.84 8.80
CA ARG A 122 -9.64 -14.07 10.24
C ARG A 122 -10.09 -12.87 11.05
N ALA A 123 -9.79 -11.64 10.60
CA ALA A 123 -10.09 -10.45 11.38
C ALA A 123 -11.48 -9.90 11.02
N HIS A 124 -12.16 -9.35 12.04
CA HIS A 124 -13.38 -8.58 11.84
C HIS A 124 -13.10 -7.29 11.04
N ILE A 125 -14.13 -6.73 10.43
CA ILE A 125 -13.99 -5.57 9.53
C ILE A 125 -13.39 -4.35 10.24
N ASP A 126 -13.74 -4.10 11.49
CA ASP A 126 -13.19 -3.02 12.31
C ASP A 126 -11.70 -3.20 12.62
N GLN A 127 -11.23 -4.43 12.87
CA GLN A 127 -9.82 -4.76 13.02
C GLN A 127 -9.04 -4.55 11.71
N ARG A 128 -9.63 -4.94 10.57
CA ARG A 128 -9.04 -4.75 9.24
C ARG A 128 -8.95 -3.27 8.90
N LEU A 129 -9.99 -2.50 9.21
CA LEU A 129 -9.99 -1.05 9.05
C LEU A 129 -8.93 -0.38 9.95
N ALA A 130 -8.84 -0.81 11.22
CA ALA A 130 -7.84 -0.32 12.16
C ALA A 130 -6.41 -0.58 11.63
N ARG A 131 -6.11 -1.81 11.19
CA ARG A 131 -4.84 -2.16 10.55
C ARG A 131 -4.54 -1.26 9.35
N TRP A 132 -5.52 -1.08 8.48
CA TRP A 132 -5.35 -0.27 7.27
C TRP A 132 -5.04 1.19 7.60
N ILE A 133 -5.75 1.78 8.56
CA ILE A 133 -5.52 3.15 9.05
C ILE A 133 -4.08 3.31 9.57
N LEU A 134 -3.57 2.33 10.33
CA LEU A 134 -2.20 2.34 10.83
C LEU A 134 -1.18 2.30 9.70
N MET A 135 -1.36 1.38 8.75
CA MET A 135 -0.48 1.25 7.58
C MET A 135 -0.45 2.52 6.73
N ALA A 136 -1.60 3.19 6.56
CA ALA A 136 -1.68 4.46 5.84
C ALA A 136 -1.05 5.61 6.64
N GLN A 137 -1.23 5.63 7.96
CA GLN A 137 -0.62 6.63 8.83
C GLN A 137 0.90 6.50 8.85
N ASP A 138 1.44 5.27 8.90
CA ASP A 138 2.88 5.03 8.87
C ASP A 138 3.54 5.60 7.60
N ARG A 139 2.83 5.51 6.47
CA ARG A 139 3.32 5.96 5.16
C ARG A 139 3.18 7.47 4.94
N THR A 140 2.12 8.05 5.46
CA THR A 140 1.86 9.47 5.25
C THR A 140 2.45 10.36 6.35
N GLY A 141 2.75 9.80 7.53
CA GLY A 141 3.13 10.56 8.72
C GLY A 141 2.00 11.45 9.27
N ASN A 142 0.82 11.45 8.67
CA ASN A 142 -0.27 12.37 8.96
C ASN A 142 -1.35 11.73 9.86
N LYS A 143 -1.88 12.53 10.77
CA LYS A 143 -3.06 12.14 11.56
C LYS A 143 -4.35 12.19 10.73
N MET A 144 -4.38 12.98 9.66
CA MET A 144 -5.52 13.11 8.75
C MET A 144 -5.26 12.32 7.47
N LEU A 145 -6.15 11.40 7.18
CA LEU A 145 -6.12 10.54 6.00
C LEU A 145 -7.27 10.93 5.05
N PRO A 146 -7.00 11.34 3.80
CA PRO A 146 -8.04 11.72 2.84
C PRO A 146 -8.66 10.45 2.22
N LEU A 147 -9.72 9.93 2.84
CA LEU A 147 -10.32 8.64 2.50
C LEU A 147 -11.83 8.75 2.30
N THR A 148 -12.33 8.13 1.25
CA THR A 148 -13.77 7.99 1.01
C THR A 148 -14.27 6.60 1.44
N HIS A 149 -15.56 6.49 1.76
CA HIS A 149 -16.19 5.19 2.05
C HIS A 149 -16.08 4.22 0.86
N GLU A 150 -16.07 4.74 -0.37
CA GLU A 150 -15.90 3.95 -1.58
C GLU A 150 -14.51 3.31 -1.64
N PHE A 151 -13.47 4.08 -1.38
CA PHE A 151 -12.11 3.56 -1.28
C PHE A 151 -11.96 2.51 -0.18
N LEU A 152 -12.49 2.81 1.01
CA LEU A 152 -12.45 1.86 2.12
C LEU A 152 -13.18 0.55 1.80
N ALA A 153 -14.33 0.64 1.10
CA ALA A 153 -15.07 -0.54 0.67
C ALA A 153 -14.25 -1.42 -0.27
N LEU A 154 -13.58 -0.82 -1.26
CA LEU A 154 -12.71 -1.51 -2.20
C LEU A 154 -11.51 -2.15 -1.48
N MET A 155 -10.83 -1.40 -0.61
CA MET A 155 -9.64 -1.90 0.11
C MET A 155 -9.96 -3.05 1.05
N LEU A 156 -11.08 -2.93 1.76
CA LEU A 156 -11.51 -3.96 2.70
C LEU A 156 -12.24 -5.12 2.00
N GLY A 157 -12.54 -5.01 0.69
CA GLY A 157 -13.30 -6.02 -0.04
C GLY A 157 -14.70 -6.23 0.55
N VAL A 158 -15.37 -5.15 0.98
CA VAL A 158 -16.69 -5.21 1.63
C VAL A 158 -17.64 -4.18 1.02
N ARG A 159 -18.94 -4.31 1.30
CA ARG A 159 -19.94 -3.33 0.88
C ARG A 159 -19.88 -2.06 1.75
N ARG A 160 -20.29 -0.91 1.21
CA ARG A 160 -20.31 0.39 1.92
C ARG A 160 -20.98 0.37 3.32
N PRO A 161 -22.11 -0.33 3.56
CA PRO A 161 -22.67 -0.43 4.90
C PRO A 161 -21.68 -0.97 5.94
N GLY A 162 -20.93 -2.03 5.62
CA GLY A 162 -19.93 -2.60 6.52
C GLY A 162 -18.80 -1.61 6.85
N VAL A 163 -18.38 -0.78 5.87
CA VAL A 163 -17.42 0.32 6.13
C VAL A 163 -18.02 1.33 7.12
N THR A 164 -19.29 1.72 6.92
CA THR A 164 -19.96 2.68 7.77
C THR A 164 -20.05 2.17 9.21
N GLU A 165 -20.42 0.90 9.40
CA GLU A 165 -20.48 0.25 10.71
C GLU A 165 -19.11 0.20 11.39
N ALA A 166 -18.05 -0.19 10.65
CA ALA A 166 -16.69 -0.23 11.18
C ALA A 166 -16.19 1.18 11.59
N LEU A 167 -16.42 2.21 10.77
CA LEU A 167 -16.09 3.58 11.11
C LEU A 167 -16.83 4.06 12.35
N GLN A 168 -18.13 3.75 12.47
CA GLN A 168 -18.91 4.08 13.66
C GLN A 168 -18.41 3.33 14.90
N SER A 169 -17.98 2.08 14.77
CA SER A 169 -17.37 1.30 15.85
C SER A 169 -16.11 1.99 16.39
N LEU A 170 -15.17 2.35 15.50
CA LEU A 170 -13.95 3.05 15.88
C LEU A 170 -14.23 4.44 16.48
N LYS A 171 -15.23 5.17 15.94
CA LYS A 171 -15.63 6.48 16.43
C LYS A 171 -16.24 6.40 17.84
N ARG A 172 -17.15 5.45 18.10
CA ARG A 172 -17.73 5.22 19.46
C ARG A 172 -16.64 4.95 20.50
N GLN A 173 -15.56 4.29 20.11
CA GLN A 173 -14.41 4.01 20.97
C GLN A 173 -13.43 5.20 21.06
N LYS A 174 -13.74 6.35 20.45
CA LYS A 174 -12.90 7.55 20.44
C LYS A 174 -11.51 7.30 19.85
N LEU A 175 -11.40 6.36 18.91
CA LEU A 175 -10.15 6.02 18.23
C LEU A 175 -9.89 6.93 17.04
N ILE A 176 -10.96 7.33 16.35
CA ILE A 176 -10.96 8.21 15.19
C ILE A 176 -12.07 9.25 15.26
N GLU A 177 -11.88 10.33 14.51
CA GLU A 177 -12.94 11.24 14.08
C GLU A 177 -13.12 11.14 12.56
N THR A 178 -14.33 11.42 12.08
CA THR A 178 -14.65 11.37 10.66
C THR A 178 -15.16 12.72 10.17
N GLY A 179 -14.67 13.19 9.03
CA GLY A 179 -15.17 14.35 8.30
C GLY A 179 -15.57 13.96 6.88
N ARG A 180 -15.95 14.93 6.06
CA ARG A 180 -16.27 14.67 4.65
C ARG A 180 -15.01 14.18 3.92
N ASN A 181 -15.00 12.90 3.54
CA ASN A 181 -13.87 12.23 2.87
C ASN A 181 -12.55 12.27 3.67
N LYS A 182 -12.61 12.31 4.99
CA LYS A 182 -11.43 12.39 5.86
C LYS A 182 -11.64 11.53 7.11
N ILE A 183 -10.57 10.91 7.55
CA ILE A 183 -10.46 10.21 8.84
C ILE A 183 -9.34 10.88 9.61
N PHE A 184 -9.60 11.20 10.88
CA PHE A 184 -8.59 11.74 11.80
C PHE A 184 -8.27 10.68 12.85
N VAL A 185 -7.01 10.30 12.96
CA VAL A 185 -6.51 9.41 14.00
C VAL A 185 -6.41 10.20 15.31
N VAL A 186 -7.25 9.85 16.27
CA VAL A 186 -7.29 10.49 17.59
C VAL A 186 -6.44 9.72 18.59
N ASN A 187 -6.56 8.40 18.61
CA ASN A 187 -5.86 7.53 19.55
C ASN A 187 -5.19 6.35 18.82
N ARG A 188 -3.94 6.58 18.38
CA ARG A 188 -3.15 5.55 17.68
C ARG A 188 -2.98 4.27 18.50
N ASN A 189 -2.63 4.38 19.79
CA ASN A 189 -2.44 3.21 20.64
C ASN A 189 -3.72 2.37 20.78
N GLY A 190 -4.88 3.03 20.81
CA GLY A 190 -6.18 2.37 20.80
C GLY A 190 -6.46 1.66 19.47
N ILE A 191 -6.06 2.27 18.33
CA ILE A 191 -6.18 1.64 17.00
C ILE A 191 -5.26 0.42 16.90
N GLU A 192 -4.04 0.48 17.44
CA GLU A 192 -3.12 -0.66 17.49
C GLU A 192 -3.70 -1.84 18.29
N LYS A 193 -4.31 -1.56 19.44
CA LYS A 193 -5.03 -2.57 20.24
C LYS A 193 -6.22 -3.16 19.47
N MET A 194 -6.97 -2.34 18.74
CA MET A 194 -8.08 -2.78 17.89
C MET A 194 -7.61 -3.67 16.74
N ALA A 195 -6.54 -3.30 16.04
CA ALA A 195 -5.95 -4.10 14.96
C ALA A 195 -5.39 -5.44 15.48
N GLY A 196 -4.93 -5.45 16.74
CA GLY A 196 -4.43 -6.65 17.41
C GLY A 196 -3.28 -7.32 16.63
N PRO A 197 -3.28 -8.67 16.53
CA PRO A 197 -2.21 -9.41 15.86
C PRO A 197 -2.15 -9.19 14.32
N SER A 198 -3.11 -8.50 13.76
CA SER A 198 -3.14 -8.19 12.32
C SER A 198 -2.13 -7.11 11.92
N TYR A 199 -1.59 -6.33 12.88
CA TYR A 199 -0.62 -5.26 12.66
C TYR A 199 0.68 -5.52 13.41
N GLY A 200 1.80 -5.04 12.88
CA GLY A 200 3.11 -5.00 13.54
C GLY A 200 4.14 -6.00 13.00
N VAL A 201 3.72 -7.16 12.43
CA VAL A 201 4.68 -8.15 11.90
C VAL A 201 5.35 -7.66 10.61
N PRO A 202 4.62 -7.20 9.58
CA PRO A 202 5.23 -6.65 8.37
C PRO A 202 6.14 -5.45 8.66
N GLU A 203 5.73 -4.57 9.58
CA GLU A 203 6.47 -3.38 9.97
C GLU A 203 7.79 -3.72 10.70
N LYS A 204 7.77 -4.76 11.54
CA LYS A 204 8.99 -5.30 12.19
C LYS A 204 9.93 -5.93 11.18
N GLU A 205 9.39 -6.69 10.23
CA GLU A 205 10.18 -7.36 9.20
C GLU A 205 10.83 -6.34 8.25
N TYR A 206 10.11 -5.28 7.90
CA TYR A 206 10.66 -4.17 7.12
C TYR A 206 11.87 -3.55 7.84
N ARG A 207 11.72 -3.20 9.13
CA ARG A 207 12.83 -2.65 9.93
C ARG A 207 14.01 -3.61 10.06
N ARG A 208 13.76 -4.90 10.14
CA ARG A 208 14.82 -5.91 10.22
C ARG A 208 15.65 -6.03 8.95
N LEU A 209 15.02 -5.88 7.78
CA LEU A 209 15.66 -6.12 6.48
C LEU A 209 16.24 -4.87 5.83
N ILE A 210 15.63 -3.71 6.07
CA ILE A 210 15.89 -2.47 5.33
C ILE A 210 16.23 -1.31 6.26
N GLY A 211 15.59 -1.25 7.47
CA GLY A 211 15.66 -0.14 8.42
C GLY A 211 16.93 -0.06 9.24
#